data_63786e1f8a600c6d7274a00e3eeb2f30
#
_entry.id   63786e1f8a600c6d7274a00e3eeb2f30
#
_cell.length_a   1.000
_cell.length_b   1.000
_cell.length_c   1.000
_cell.angle_alpha   90.00
_cell.angle_beta   90.00
_cell.angle_gamma   90.00
#
_symmetry.space_group_name_H-M   'P 1'
#
loop_
_entity.id
_entity.type
_entity.pdbx_description
1 polymer ?
#
loop_
_entity_poly.entity_id
_entity_poly.type
_entity_poly.pdbx_seq_one_letter_code
_entity_poly.pdbx_strand_id
1 'polypeptide(L)'
;MLPQPSALADETAGDEHDIPEFNRDPAQARIVTDDLERFWRAWDLGMADPDRRRSVFQRKYLDAGSPGLEAMLELRIGGVEQLLAAVDAHPEYYASLRPLMPRMRAVAEPVRDAMDKLHALLPEAVFPDTYLVIGAMNTGGTIHFDGVLIGAEMYGMTRGTPIGELGDWHRAVIGAPEDLLTIIVHEMIHFQQLELTRAAPPATLLGLSIYEGAGDFVTELLTGRNINEHVHEWAKPREKRALGRVPRHHA
;
A
#
# COMPACT_ATOMS: atom_id res chain seq x y z
N MET A 1 -2.54 17.17 1.70
CA MET A 1 -3.86 16.53 1.84
C MET A 1 -3.55 15.17 2.44
N LEU A 2 -3.97 14.89 3.67
CA LEU A 2 -3.71 13.61 4.33
C LEU A 2 -4.35 12.49 3.50
N PRO A 3 -3.78 11.30 3.40
CA PRO A 3 -4.43 10.17 2.77
C PRO A 3 -5.81 9.99 3.39
N GLN A 4 -6.79 9.70 2.55
CA GLN A 4 -8.14 9.38 3.02
C GLN A 4 -8.06 8.16 3.93
N PRO A 5 -8.81 8.09 5.03
CA PRO A 5 -8.88 6.90 5.84
C PRO A 5 -9.22 5.69 4.96
N SER A 6 -8.61 4.55 5.26
CA SER A 6 -8.79 3.28 4.57
C SER A 6 -10.27 3.04 4.24
N ALA A 7 -10.56 2.54 3.03
CA ALA A 7 -11.91 2.24 2.57
C ALA A 7 -12.66 1.25 3.49
N LEU A 8 -11.96 0.50 4.33
CA LEU A 8 -12.55 -0.34 5.38
C LEU A 8 -13.45 0.44 6.36
N ALA A 9 -13.28 1.77 6.49
CA ALA A 9 -14.13 2.58 7.37
C ALA A 9 -15.58 2.70 6.87
N ASP A 10 -15.82 2.53 5.55
CA ASP A 10 -17.16 2.62 4.96
C ASP A 10 -17.88 1.25 4.89
N GLU A 11 -17.11 0.13 4.79
CA GLU A 11 -17.69 -1.23 4.69
C GLU A 11 -17.95 -1.89 6.05
N THR A 12 -17.22 -1.53 7.11
CA THR A 12 -17.35 -2.15 8.44
C THR A 12 -18.57 -1.66 9.24
N ALA A 13 -19.43 -0.82 8.68
CA ALA A 13 -20.72 -0.44 9.29
C ALA A 13 -21.80 -1.56 9.18
N GLY A 14 -21.48 -2.71 8.58
CA GLY A 14 -22.33 -3.89 8.49
C GLY A 14 -21.77 -5.05 9.31
N ASP A 15 -22.54 -5.55 10.22
CA ASP A 15 -22.44 -6.77 11.03
C ASP A 15 -21.02 -7.25 11.43
N GLU A 16 -20.77 -7.25 12.74
CA GLU A 16 -19.59 -7.83 13.44
C GLU A 16 -19.27 -9.30 13.07
N HIS A 17 -20.01 -9.92 12.17
CA HIS A 17 -19.99 -11.36 11.91
C HIS A 17 -19.22 -11.79 10.67
N ASP A 18 -18.75 -10.87 9.81
CA ASP A 18 -18.18 -11.22 8.50
C ASP A 18 -16.68 -10.98 8.30
N ILE A 19 -15.91 -10.62 9.34
CA ILE A 19 -14.46 -10.55 9.21
C ILE A 19 -13.90 -11.97 9.12
N PRO A 20 -13.25 -12.36 8.00
CA PRO A 20 -12.73 -13.71 7.81
C PRO A 20 -11.65 -14.04 8.84
N GLU A 21 -11.47 -15.33 9.11
CA GLU A 21 -10.33 -15.80 9.89
C GLU A 21 -9.06 -15.68 9.05
N PHE A 22 -8.10 -14.89 9.52
CA PHE A 22 -6.84 -14.67 8.83
C PHE A 22 -5.80 -15.76 9.16
N ASN A 23 -4.93 -16.03 8.18
CA ASN A 23 -3.80 -16.95 8.33
C ASN A 23 -2.83 -16.49 9.44
N ARG A 24 -2.39 -17.41 10.30
CA ARG A 24 -1.45 -17.16 11.41
C ARG A 24 -0.05 -17.76 11.17
N ASP A 25 0.15 -18.43 10.06
CA ASP A 25 1.45 -19.01 9.69
C ASP A 25 2.14 -18.12 8.64
N PRO A 26 3.23 -17.41 8.98
CA PRO A 26 3.92 -16.55 8.03
C PRO A 26 4.42 -17.31 6.79
N ALA A 27 4.70 -18.62 6.91
CA ALA A 27 5.16 -19.43 5.79
C ALA A 27 4.07 -19.67 4.73
N GLN A 28 2.80 -19.53 5.08
CA GLN A 28 1.66 -19.69 4.17
C GLN A 28 1.26 -18.38 3.48
N ALA A 29 1.68 -17.23 4.01
CA ALA A 29 1.41 -15.94 3.40
C ALA A 29 2.12 -15.80 2.05
N ARG A 30 1.38 -15.39 1.02
CA ARG A 30 1.93 -15.20 -0.33
C ARG A 30 2.29 -13.74 -0.57
N ILE A 31 3.40 -13.52 -1.27
CA ILE A 31 3.74 -12.21 -1.79
C ILE A 31 3.60 -12.28 -3.31
N VAL A 32 2.46 -11.81 -3.80
CA VAL A 32 2.01 -11.93 -5.19
C VAL A 32 2.52 -10.73 -5.99
N THR A 33 3.35 -10.98 -6.97
CA THR A 33 3.94 -9.94 -7.84
C THR A 33 3.62 -10.16 -9.33
N ASP A 34 2.79 -11.15 -9.66
CA ASP A 34 2.48 -11.53 -11.04
C ASP A 34 1.73 -10.43 -11.78
N ASP A 35 0.99 -9.58 -11.08
CA ASP A 35 0.26 -8.46 -11.67
C ASP A 35 1.19 -7.40 -12.26
N LEU A 36 2.40 -7.27 -11.74
CA LEU A 36 3.42 -6.41 -12.35
C LEU A 36 3.74 -6.88 -13.77
N GLU A 37 3.86 -8.19 -13.99
CA GLU A 37 4.14 -8.74 -15.32
C GLU A 37 2.91 -8.70 -16.23
N ARG A 38 1.71 -8.94 -15.67
CA ARG A 38 0.45 -8.80 -16.41
C ARG A 38 0.27 -7.39 -16.95
N PHE A 39 0.57 -6.37 -16.13
CA PHE A 39 0.53 -4.96 -16.57
C PHE A 39 1.44 -4.73 -17.78
N TRP A 40 2.70 -5.15 -17.71
CA TRP A 40 3.64 -4.93 -18.81
C TRP A 40 3.27 -5.70 -20.06
N ARG A 41 2.70 -6.87 -19.94
CA ARG A 41 2.15 -7.61 -21.08
C ARG A 41 0.98 -6.86 -21.74
N ALA A 42 0.08 -6.31 -20.93
CA ALA A 42 -1.02 -5.48 -21.43
C ALA A 42 -0.49 -4.17 -22.07
N TRP A 43 0.53 -3.57 -21.45
CA TRP A 43 1.22 -2.39 -22.00
C TRP A 43 1.78 -2.66 -23.41
N ASP A 44 2.59 -3.69 -23.56
CA ASP A 44 3.22 -4.01 -24.86
C ASP A 44 2.16 -4.28 -25.95
N LEU A 45 1.11 -5.03 -25.63
CA LEU A 45 0.02 -5.31 -26.56
C LEU A 45 -0.81 -4.07 -26.90
N GLY A 46 -1.06 -3.20 -25.91
CA GLY A 46 -1.80 -1.96 -26.10
C GLY A 46 -1.03 -0.89 -26.86
N MET A 47 0.31 -0.87 -26.73
CA MET A 47 1.16 0.00 -27.52
C MET A 47 1.29 -0.46 -28.97
N ALA A 48 1.24 -1.77 -29.21
CA ALA A 48 1.28 -2.34 -30.55
C ALA A 48 -0.05 -2.14 -31.34
N ASP A 49 -1.19 -1.99 -30.64
CA ASP A 49 -2.52 -1.80 -31.22
C ASP A 49 -3.31 -0.79 -30.38
N PRO A 50 -3.16 0.53 -30.63
CA PRO A 50 -3.82 1.57 -29.84
C PRO A 50 -5.35 1.50 -29.87
N ASP A 51 -5.96 1.05 -30.97
CA ASP A 51 -7.43 0.95 -31.08
C ASP A 51 -8.00 -0.11 -30.15
N ARG A 52 -7.19 -1.11 -29.80
CA ARG A 52 -7.55 -2.18 -28.89
C ARG A 52 -7.01 -2.02 -27.48
N ARG A 53 -6.22 -0.97 -27.21
CA ARG A 53 -5.52 -0.74 -25.94
C ARG A 53 -6.45 -0.89 -24.73
N ARG A 54 -7.60 -0.21 -24.74
CA ARG A 54 -8.60 -0.31 -23.68
C ARG A 54 -9.02 -1.77 -23.42
N SER A 55 -9.43 -2.49 -24.46
CA SER A 55 -9.88 -3.87 -24.35
C SER A 55 -8.77 -4.84 -23.96
N VAL A 56 -7.52 -4.51 -24.28
CA VAL A 56 -6.34 -5.28 -23.88
C VAL A 56 -6.08 -5.10 -22.38
N PHE A 57 -6.03 -3.87 -21.87
CA PHE A 57 -5.85 -3.61 -20.44
C PHE A 57 -6.98 -4.24 -19.62
N GLN A 58 -8.24 -4.08 -20.05
CA GLN A 58 -9.36 -4.72 -19.37
C GLN A 58 -9.16 -6.23 -19.25
N ARG A 59 -8.97 -6.93 -20.36
CA ARG A 59 -8.96 -8.41 -20.37
C ARG A 59 -7.63 -9.03 -19.94
N LYS A 60 -6.48 -8.37 -20.18
CA LYS A 60 -5.15 -8.97 -19.95
C LYS A 60 -4.49 -8.52 -18.66
N TYR A 61 -5.01 -7.44 -18.07
CA TYR A 61 -4.55 -6.95 -16.80
C TYR A 61 -5.67 -7.05 -15.74
N LEU A 62 -6.76 -6.29 -15.88
CA LEU A 62 -7.78 -6.19 -14.84
C LEU A 62 -8.56 -7.51 -14.65
N ASP A 63 -9.15 -8.07 -15.73
CA ASP A 63 -9.96 -9.30 -15.65
C ASP A 63 -9.11 -10.57 -15.37
N ALA A 64 -7.81 -10.52 -15.68
CA ALA A 64 -6.87 -11.63 -15.46
C ALA A 64 -6.03 -11.47 -14.18
N GLY A 65 -6.34 -10.46 -13.38
CA GLY A 65 -5.61 -10.11 -12.19
C GLY A 65 -5.73 -11.08 -11.03
N SER A 66 -4.94 -10.86 -10.01
CA SER A 66 -5.08 -11.53 -8.72
C SER A 66 -6.30 -10.99 -7.95
N PRO A 67 -6.76 -11.68 -6.90
CA PRO A 67 -7.77 -11.12 -5.98
C PRO A 67 -7.38 -9.74 -5.45
N GLY A 68 -6.10 -9.52 -5.17
CA GLY A 68 -5.61 -8.20 -4.73
C GLY A 68 -5.71 -7.11 -5.80
N LEU A 69 -5.54 -7.45 -7.09
CA LEU A 69 -5.80 -6.47 -8.16
C LEU A 69 -7.30 -6.18 -8.31
N GLU A 70 -8.16 -7.17 -8.15
CA GLU A 70 -9.62 -6.98 -8.14
C GLU A 70 -10.04 -6.04 -7.01
N ALA A 71 -9.58 -6.29 -5.78
CA ALA A 71 -9.83 -5.41 -4.65
C ALA A 71 -9.25 -3.99 -4.86
N MET A 72 -8.04 -3.88 -5.40
CA MET A 72 -7.43 -2.58 -5.73
C MET A 72 -8.22 -1.85 -6.82
N LEU A 73 -8.78 -2.58 -7.80
CA LEU A 73 -9.64 -2.01 -8.84
C LEU A 73 -10.88 -1.37 -8.23
N GLU A 74 -11.53 -2.04 -7.32
CA GLU A 74 -12.74 -1.58 -6.64
C GLU A 74 -12.45 -0.39 -5.72
N LEU A 75 -11.45 -0.52 -4.86
CA LEU A 75 -11.17 0.46 -3.81
C LEU A 75 -10.48 1.74 -4.31
N ARG A 76 -9.63 1.64 -5.34
CA ARG A 76 -8.68 2.72 -5.68
C ARG A 76 -8.59 3.04 -7.16
N ILE A 77 -8.56 2.05 -8.05
CA ILE A 77 -8.35 2.28 -9.48
C ILE A 77 -9.63 2.80 -10.13
N GLY A 78 -10.80 2.20 -9.81
CA GLY A 78 -12.11 2.59 -10.29
C GLY A 78 -12.48 2.09 -11.69
N GLY A 79 -11.52 1.60 -12.48
CA GLY A 79 -11.78 1.03 -13.80
C GLY A 79 -10.66 1.21 -14.80
N VAL A 80 -10.81 0.62 -15.99
CA VAL A 80 -9.80 0.68 -17.05
C VAL A 80 -9.60 2.10 -17.58
N GLU A 81 -10.64 2.91 -17.60
CA GLU A 81 -10.58 4.32 -18.04
C GLU A 81 -9.71 5.14 -17.09
N GLN A 82 -9.90 5.00 -15.80
CA GLN A 82 -9.12 5.72 -14.78
C GLN A 82 -7.67 5.28 -14.79
N LEU A 83 -7.41 3.96 -14.92
CA LEU A 83 -6.06 3.44 -15.08
C LEU A 83 -5.36 4.04 -16.31
N LEU A 84 -6.01 3.98 -17.47
CA LEU A 84 -5.46 4.50 -18.71
C LEU A 84 -5.28 6.02 -18.68
N ALA A 85 -6.21 6.75 -18.05
CA ALA A 85 -6.06 8.20 -17.86
C ALA A 85 -4.82 8.54 -17.01
N ALA A 86 -4.53 7.77 -15.95
CA ALA A 86 -3.31 7.95 -15.16
C ALA A 86 -2.05 7.64 -15.97
N VAL A 87 -2.07 6.54 -16.74
CA VAL A 87 -0.97 6.16 -17.64
C VAL A 87 -0.73 7.24 -18.69
N ASP A 88 -1.78 7.79 -19.29
CA ASP A 88 -1.68 8.82 -20.34
C ASP A 88 -1.26 10.19 -19.81
N ALA A 89 -1.56 10.48 -18.53
CA ALA A 89 -1.09 11.68 -17.86
C ALA A 89 0.40 11.61 -17.49
N HIS A 90 0.97 10.40 -17.31
CA HIS A 90 2.33 10.19 -16.83
C HIS A 90 3.08 9.09 -17.60
N PRO A 91 3.09 9.11 -18.96
CA PRO A 91 3.59 8.01 -19.77
C PRO A 91 5.09 7.73 -19.58
N GLU A 92 5.92 8.77 -19.44
CA GLU A 92 7.36 8.59 -19.21
C GLU A 92 7.63 8.03 -17.81
N TYR A 93 6.87 8.48 -16.81
CA TYR A 93 6.97 7.96 -15.46
C TYR A 93 6.61 6.47 -15.43
N TYR A 94 5.45 6.07 -15.95
CA TYR A 94 5.08 4.65 -16.00
C TYR A 94 6.12 3.82 -16.75
N ALA A 95 6.57 4.27 -17.91
CA ALA A 95 7.62 3.57 -18.66
C ALA A 95 8.91 3.37 -17.83
N SER A 96 9.26 4.34 -16.99
CA SER A 96 10.43 4.29 -16.12
C SER A 96 10.36 3.24 -15.01
N LEU A 97 9.16 2.73 -14.68
CA LEU A 97 8.98 1.68 -13.69
C LEU A 97 9.47 0.31 -14.17
N ARG A 98 9.39 0.06 -15.50
CA ARG A 98 9.68 -1.27 -16.05
C ARG A 98 11.05 -1.84 -15.64
N PRO A 99 12.16 -1.10 -15.76
CA PRO A 99 13.46 -1.58 -15.32
C PRO A 99 13.58 -1.79 -13.80
N LEU A 100 12.65 -1.25 -13.01
CA LEU A 100 12.65 -1.39 -11.55
C LEU A 100 11.93 -2.67 -11.07
N MET A 101 11.20 -3.38 -11.95
CA MET A 101 10.43 -4.58 -11.59
C MET A 101 11.27 -5.66 -10.86
N PRO A 102 12.50 -5.98 -11.25
CA PRO A 102 13.30 -6.94 -10.49
C PRO A 102 13.57 -6.49 -9.05
N ARG A 103 13.81 -5.19 -8.82
CA ARG A 103 14.01 -4.62 -7.47
C ARG A 103 12.71 -4.66 -6.66
N MET A 104 11.58 -4.33 -7.27
CA MET A 104 10.27 -4.40 -6.61
C MET A 104 9.91 -5.83 -6.21
N ARG A 105 10.16 -6.81 -7.08
CA ARG A 105 9.94 -8.23 -6.75
C ARG A 105 10.87 -8.75 -5.64
N ALA A 106 12.09 -8.24 -5.58
CA ALA A 106 13.05 -8.65 -4.56
C ALA A 106 12.64 -8.30 -3.13
N VAL A 107 11.58 -7.47 -2.94
CA VAL A 107 11.04 -7.17 -1.61
C VAL A 107 10.47 -8.40 -0.91
N ALA A 108 10.15 -9.46 -1.65
CA ALA A 108 9.53 -10.67 -1.09
C ALA A 108 10.34 -11.29 0.05
N GLU A 109 11.67 -11.41 -0.11
CA GLU A 109 12.54 -11.98 0.92
C GLU A 109 12.57 -11.11 2.20
N PRO A 110 12.90 -9.80 2.14
CA PRO A 110 12.89 -8.98 3.35
C PRO A 110 11.51 -8.85 4.01
N VAL A 111 10.41 -8.96 3.26
CA VAL A 111 9.06 -9.00 3.85
C VAL A 111 8.85 -10.30 4.63
N ARG A 112 9.30 -11.46 4.13
CA ARG A 112 9.24 -12.72 4.89
C ARG A 112 10.05 -12.65 6.18
N ASP A 113 11.26 -12.08 6.14
CA ASP A 113 12.07 -11.86 7.34
C ASP A 113 11.34 -10.98 8.38
N ALA A 114 10.61 -9.97 7.92
CA ALA A 114 9.81 -9.12 8.80
C ALA A 114 8.60 -9.87 9.38
N MET A 115 7.93 -10.72 8.60
CA MET A 115 6.85 -11.59 9.08
C MET A 115 7.33 -12.56 10.15
N ASP A 116 8.48 -13.21 9.96
CA ASP A 116 9.07 -14.13 10.92
C ASP A 116 9.43 -13.42 12.24
N LYS A 117 10.00 -12.21 12.15
CA LYS A 117 10.28 -11.38 13.33
C LYS A 117 8.98 -10.97 14.05
N LEU A 118 7.95 -10.59 13.30
CA LEU A 118 6.65 -10.25 13.88
C LEU A 118 6.06 -11.46 14.61
N HIS A 119 6.08 -12.64 13.99
CA HIS A 119 5.59 -13.87 14.60
C HIS A 119 6.34 -14.23 15.89
N ALA A 120 7.66 -14.00 15.91
CA ALA A 120 8.47 -14.23 17.11
C ALA A 120 8.12 -13.27 18.25
N LEU A 121 7.70 -12.03 17.96
CA LEU A 121 7.29 -11.02 18.93
C LEU A 121 5.81 -11.16 19.35
N LEU A 122 4.96 -11.57 18.43
CA LEU A 122 3.52 -11.70 18.58
C LEU A 122 3.08 -13.03 17.95
N PRO A 123 3.12 -14.15 18.70
CA PRO A 123 2.78 -15.48 18.17
C PRO A 123 1.36 -15.61 17.62
N GLU A 124 0.44 -14.78 18.08
CA GLU A 124 -0.94 -14.68 17.61
C GLU A 124 -1.12 -13.78 16.39
N ALA A 125 -0.04 -13.20 15.86
CA ALA A 125 -0.11 -12.34 14.68
C ALA A 125 -0.75 -13.03 13.47
N VAL A 126 -1.37 -12.23 12.61
CA VAL A 126 -1.99 -12.69 11.36
C VAL A 126 -1.16 -12.24 10.16
N PHE A 127 -1.11 -13.11 9.14
CA PHE A 127 -0.27 -12.92 7.95
C PHE A 127 -1.12 -13.05 6.69
N PRO A 128 -1.78 -11.96 6.25
CA PRO A 128 -2.53 -11.95 4.99
C PRO A 128 -1.57 -12.03 3.79
N ASP A 129 -2.12 -12.42 2.65
CA ASP A 129 -1.40 -12.29 1.39
C ASP A 129 -1.07 -10.81 1.09
N THR A 130 0.01 -10.58 0.38
CA THR A 130 0.43 -9.25 -0.06
C THR A 130 0.46 -9.20 -1.58
N TYR A 131 -0.16 -8.19 -2.17
CA TYR A 131 -0.29 -8.03 -3.61
C TYR A 131 0.38 -6.73 -4.08
N LEU A 132 1.34 -6.84 -4.99
CA LEU A 132 1.95 -5.71 -5.67
C LEU A 132 1.30 -5.55 -7.05
N VAL A 133 0.64 -4.43 -7.26
CA VAL A 133 -0.05 -4.11 -8.52
C VAL A 133 0.45 -2.79 -9.11
N ILE A 134 0.14 -2.51 -10.36
CA ILE A 134 0.33 -1.17 -10.95
C ILE A 134 -1.04 -0.51 -11.03
N GLY A 135 -1.25 0.52 -10.26
CA GLY A 135 -2.51 1.24 -10.14
C GLY A 135 -2.54 2.58 -10.87
N ALA A 136 -3.35 3.51 -10.35
CA ALA A 136 -3.64 4.80 -10.94
C ALA A 136 -2.96 5.98 -10.21
N MET A 137 -1.83 5.74 -9.55
CA MET A 137 -1.01 6.73 -8.83
C MET A 137 -1.76 7.48 -7.72
N ASN A 138 -2.68 6.84 -7.04
CA ASN A 138 -3.50 7.47 -6.01
C ASN A 138 -3.39 6.84 -4.62
N THR A 139 -2.67 5.72 -4.48
CA THR A 139 -2.42 5.06 -3.20
C THR A 139 -1.09 4.30 -3.21
N GLY A 140 -0.31 4.41 -2.13
CA GLY A 140 0.92 3.64 -1.95
C GLY A 140 0.66 2.27 -1.35
N GLY A 141 -0.30 2.17 -0.44
CA GLY A 141 -0.73 0.94 0.21
C GLY A 141 -2.12 1.09 0.80
N THR A 142 -2.75 -0.03 1.05
CA THR A 142 -4.02 -0.14 1.79
C THR A 142 -4.22 -1.59 2.19
N ILE A 143 -5.15 -1.85 3.11
CA ILE A 143 -5.58 -3.20 3.46
C ILE A 143 -7.00 -3.46 2.94
N HIS A 144 -7.26 -4.73 2.64
CA HIS A 144 -8.57 -5.27 2.30
C HIS A 144 -8.67 -6.68 2.90
N PHE A 145 -9.86 -7.26 3.00
CA PHE A 145 -10.01 -8.64 3.50
C PHE A 145 -9.24 -9.68 2.67
N ASP A 146 -8.96 -9.40 1.40
CA ASP A 146 -8.12 -10.25 0.55
C ASP A 146 -6.62 -10.14 0.88
N GLY A 147 -6.18 -9.04 1.51
CA GLY A 147 -4.78 -8.88 1.87
C GLY A 147 -4.27 -7.44 1.95
N VAL A 148 -2.96 -7.33 1.98
CA VAL A 148 -2.23 -6.06 1.83
C VAL A 148 -2.10 -5.73 0.36
N LEU A 149 -2.59 -4.56 -0.05
CA LEU A 149 -2.62 -4.10 -1.43
C LEU A 149 -1.64 -2.95 -1.63
N ILE A 150 -0.67 -3.10 -2.52
CA ILE A 150 0.39 -2.12 -2.75
C ILE A 150 0.37 -1.62 -4.19
N GLY A 151 0.20 -0.30 -4.36
CA GLY A 151 0.38 0.39 -5.63
C GLY A 151 1.88 0.57 -5.91
N ALA A 152 2.49 -0.41 -6.60
CA ALA A 152 3.93 -0.44 -6.81
C ALA A 152 4.43 0.75 -7.66
N GLU A 153 3.55 1.37 -8.44
CA GLU A 153 3.85 2.59 -9.18
C GLU A 153 4.14 3.78 -8.26
N MET A 154 3.74 3.74 -7.01
CA MET A 154 4.07 4.78 -6.02
C MET A 154 5.50 4.64 -5.44
N TYR A 155 6.28 3.66 -5.90
CA TYR A 155 7.64 3.38 -5.43
C TYR A 155 8.66 3.34 -6.58
N GLY A 156 8.49 4.27 -7.53
CA GLY A 156 9.36 4.39 -8.72
C GLY A 156 10.43 5.47 -8.63
N MET A 157 10.60 6.17 -7.50
CA MET A 157 11.54 7.28 -7.39
C MET A 157 12.99 6.79 -7.38
N THR A 158 13.76 7.24 -8.35
CA THR A 158 15.20 6.99 -8.47
C THR A 158 15.88 8.26 -9.00
N ARG A 159 17.21 8.26 -9.04
CA ARG A 159 17.96 9.41 -9.58
C ARG A 159 17.59 9.74 -11.05
N GLY A 160 17.16 8.75 -11.83
CA GLY A 160 16.83 8.89 -13.24
C GLY A 160 15.33 8.99 -13.55
N THR A 161 14.48 9.06 -12.55
CA THR A 161 13.03 9.10 -12.74
C THR A 161 12.62 10.41 -13.45
N PRO A 162 11.80 10.33 -14.52
CA PRO A 162 11.28 11.51 -15.23
C PRO A 162 10.19 12.18 -14.36
N ILE A 163 10.57 13.17 -13.56
CA ILE A 163 9.66 13.89 -12.65
C ILE A 163 8.89 15.02 -13.32
N GLY A 164 9.16 15.30 -14.59
CA GLY A 164 8.53 16.42 -15.33
C GLY A 164 7.02 16.31 -15.43
N GLU A 165 6.50 15.12 -15.55
CA GLU A 165 5.06 14.82 -15.62
C GLU A 165 4.37 14.81 -14.25
N LEU A 166 5.15 14.73 -13.14
CA LEU A 166 4.61 14.59 -11.80
C LEU A 166 4.22 15.94 -11.22
N GLY A 167 3.01 16.01 -10.68
CA GLY A 167 2.56 17.14 -9.87
C GLY A 167 3.24 17.16 -8.50
N ASP A 168 3.07 18.28 -7.77
CA ASP A 168 3.74 18.48 -6.46
C ASP A 168 3.40 17.39 -5.44
N TRP A 169 2.15 16.92 -5.45
CA TRP A 169 1.74 15.84 -4.56
C TRP A 169 2.49 14.54 -4.88
N HIS A 170 2.52 14.13 -6.16
CA HIS A 170 3.24 12.92 -6.57
C HIS A 170 4.72 12.98 -6.20
N ARG A 171 5.36 14.14 -6.46
CA ARG A 171 6.78 14.34 -6.09
C ARG A 171 7.05 14.24 -4.58
N ALA A 172 6.05 14.56 -3.78
CA ALA A 172 6.16 14.51 -2.33
C ALA A 172 5.90 13.11 -1.74
N VAL A 173 5.12 12.25 -2.44
CA VAL A 173 4.66 10.98 -1.87
C VAL A 173 5.23 9.74 -2.56
N ILE A 174 5.75 9.87 -3.80
CA ILE A 174 6.37 8.73 -4.49
C ILE A 174 7.69 8.38 -3.81
N GLY A 175 7.79 7.16 -3.31
CA GLY A 175 8.97 6.60 -2.67
C GLY A 175 9.92 5.89 -3.64
N ALA A 176 11.05 5.46 -3.12
CA ALA A 176 11.99 4.59 -3.83
C ALA A 176 11.54 3.13 -3.78
N PRO A 177 12.01 2.26 -4.70
CA PRO A 177 11.70 0.82 -4.63
C PRO A 177 12.07 0.16 -3.29
N GLU A 178 13.05 0.69 -2.59
CA GLU A 178 13.48 0.22 -1.27
C GLU A 178 12.47 0.51 -0.16
N ASP A 179 11.55 1.44 -0.38
CA ASP A 179 10.52 1.81 0.60
C ASP A 179 9.32 0.85 0.56
N LEU A 180 9.25 -0.05 -0.45
CA LEU A 180 8.26 -1.12 -0.52
C LEU A 180 8.24 -2.00 0.73
N LEU A 181 9.42 -2.31 1.30
CA LEU A 181 9.49 -3.09 2.53
C LEU A 181 8.74 -2.41 3.67
N THR A 182 9.02 -1.13 3.88
CA THR A 182 8.44 -0.39 5.02
C THR A 182 6.95 -0.20 4.87
N ILE A 183 6.44 0.13 3.68
CA ILE A 183 5.00 0.28 3.48
C ILE A 183 4.25 -1.06 3.62
N ILE A 184 4.79 -2.16 3.07
CA ILE A 184 4.16 -3.48 3.20
C ILE A 184 4.05 -3.87 4.68
N VAL A 185 5.12 -3.67 5.46
CA VAL A 185 5.12 -3.98 6.89
C VAL A 185 4.17 -3.05 7.64
N HIS A 186 4.13 -1.76 7.32
CA HIS A 186 3.20 -0.80 7.92
C HIS A 186 1.73 -1.22 7.70
N GLU A 187 1.36 -1.52 6.48
CA GLU A 187 0.00 -1.99 6.16
C GLU A 187 -0.31 -3.34 6.83
N MET A 188 0.68 -4.22 6.97
CA MET A 188 0.51 -5.48 7.71
C MET A 188 0.22 -5.25 9.20
N ILE A 189 0.76 -4.18 9.81
CA ILE A 189 0.43 -3.85 11.21
C ILE A 189 -1.03 -3.41 11.33
N HIS A 190 -1.60 -2.75 10.33
CA HIS A 190 -3.02 -2.46 10.31
C HIS A 190 -3.90 -3.72 10.32
N PHE A 191 -3.45 -4.82 9.74
CA PHE A 191 -4.12 -6.11 9.90
C PHE A 191 -4.10 -6.63 11.34
N GLN A 192 -2.98 -6.46 12.06
CA GLN A 192 -2.94 -6.83 13.48
C GLN A 192 -3.94 -6.00 14.29
N GLN A 193 -4.04 -4.71 13.98
CA GLN A 193 -4.99 -3.81 14.63
C GLN A 193 -6.44 -4.19 14.30
N LEU A 194 -6.74 -4.53 13.04
CA LEU A 194 -8.04 -5.03 12.62
C LEU A 194 -8.40 -6.34 13.32
N GLU A 195 -7.49 -7.31 13.37
CA GLU A 195 -7.70 -8.61 14.04
C GLU A 195 -7.95 -8.43 15.55
N LEU A 196 -7.18 -7.55 16.21
CA LEU A 196 -7.31 -7.31 17.65
C LEU A 196 -8.59 -6.56 18.02
N THR A 197 -9.00 -5.61 17.22
CA THR A 197 -10.13 -4.72 17.56
C THR A 197 -11.44 -5.17 16.96
N ARG A 198 -11.39 -5.89 15.82
CA ARG A 198 -12.56 -6.22 14.99
C ARG A 198 -13.42 -5.00 14.66
N ALA A 199 -12.78 -3.84 14.54
CA ALA A 199 -13.46 -2.55 14.38
C ALA A 199 -12.74 -1.69 13.34
N ALA A 200 -13.49 -0.75 12.78
CA ALA A 200 -12.95 0.29 11.90
C ALA A 200 -11.87 1.13 12.61
N PRO A 201 -10.95 1.76 11.86
CA PRO A 201 -9.97 2.68 12.41
C PRO A 201 -10.63 3.76 13.30
N PRO A 202 -9.94 4.23 14.36
CA PRO A 202 -10.51 5.23 15.26
C PRO A 202 -10.85 6.54 14.55
N ALA A 203 -12.03 7.11 14.83
CA ALA A 203 -12.49 8.37 14.22
C ALA A 203 -11.88 9.63 14.87
N THR A 204 -11.18 9.51 16.01
CA THR A 204 -10.57 10.68 16.69
C THR A 204 -9.15 10.90 16.25
N LEU A 205 -8.71 12.17 16.25
CA LEU A 205 -7.31 12.51 15.92
C LEU A 205 -6.30 11.76 16.80
N LEU A 206 -6.56 11.64 18.10
CA LEU A 206 -5.70 10.89 19.02
C LEU A 206 -5.69 9.39 18.65
N GLY A 207 -6.86 8.82 18.40
CA GLY A 207 -6.99 7.42 18.01
C GLY A 207 -6.25 7.13 16.70
N LEU A 208 -6.44 7.96 15.68
CA LEU A 208 -5.70 7.86 14.42
C LEU A 208 -4.20 8.04 14.60
N SER A 209 -3.77 8.98 15.46
CA SER A 209 -2.33 9.17 15.74
C SER A 209 -1.70 7.94 16.41
N ILE A 210 -2.44 7.25 17.28
CA ILE A 210 -1.99 6.01 17.91
C ILE A 210 -2.01 4.86 16.89
N TYR A 211 -3.05 4.78 16.08
CA TYR A 211 -3.23 3.76 15.06
C TYR A 211 -2.08 3.78 14.03
N GLU A 212 -1.84 4.94 13.41
CA GLU A 212 -0.76 5.16 12.44
C GLU A 212 0.63 5.09 13.11
N GLY A 213 0.77 5.70 14.28
CA GLY A 213 2.03 5.69 15.01
C GLY A 213 2.47 4.30 15.48
N ALA A 214 1.53 3.40 15.77
CA ALA A 214 1.83 2.00 16.04
C ALA A 214 2.33 1.29 14.76
N GLY A 215 1.70 1.57 13.60
CA GLY A 215 2.18 1.09 12.29
C GLY A 215 3.63 1.51 12.05
N ASP A 216 3.94 2.80 12.18
CA ASP A 216 5.28 3.35 12.01
C ASP A 216 6.29 2.72 12.99
N PHE A 217 5.97 2.69 14.28
CA PHE A 217 6.86 2.19 15.32
C PHE A 217 7.22 0.72 15.15
N VAL A 218 6.21 -0.13 14.90
CA VAL A 218 6.45 -1.56 14.74
C VAL A 218 7.19 -1.84 13.43
N THR A 219 6.90 -1.08 12.37
CA THR A 219 7.65 -1.15 11.10
C THR A 219 9.12 -0.85 11.33
N GLU A 220 9.46 0.21 12.05
CA GLU A 220 10.85 0.56 12.39
C GLU A 220 11.50 -0.54 13.23
N LEU A 221 10.78 -1.10 14.20
CA LEU A 221 11.28 -2.20 15.04
C LEU A 221 11.62 -3.47 14.22
N LEU A 222 10.79 -3.83 13.24
CA LEU A 222 10.96 -5.04 12.43
C LEU A 222 11.99 -4.86 11.30
N THR A 223 12.02 -3.69 10.68
CA THR A 223 12.81 -3.42 9.47
C THR A 223 14.09 -2.62 9.73
N GLY A 224 14.20 -1.94 10.87
CA GLY A 224 15.27 -1.00 11.18
C GLY A 224 15.17 0.31 10.37
N ARG A 225 14.05 0.57 9.69
CA ARG A 225 13.83 1.76 8.83
C ARG A 225 12.55 2.48 9.23
N ASN A 226 12.63 3.80 9.34
CA ASN A 226 11.48 4.64 9.60
C ASN A 226 10.79 5.02 8.27
N ILE A 227 9.50 4.71 8.14
CA ILE A 227 8.72 5.02 6.94
C ILE A 227 8.43 6.52 6.81
N ASN A 228 8.26 7.22 7.93
CA ASN A 228 7.87 8.62 8.01
C ASN A 228 8.94 9.52 8.67
N GLU A 229 10.23 9.24 8.43
CA GLU A 229 11.35 9.96 9.06
C GLU A 229 11.20 11.48 8.96
N HIS A 230 10.82 11.99 7.79
CA HIS A 230 10.61 13.43 7.57
C HIS A 230 9.48 14.02 8.42
N VAL A 231 8.42 13.25 8.69
CA VAL A 231 7.31 13.64 9.58
C VAL A 231 7.80 13.67 11.03
N HIS A 232 8.56 12.65 11.44
CA HIS A 232 9.13 12.57 12.78
C HIS A 232 10.11 13.71 13.05
N GLU A 233 11.00 14.03 12.10
CA GLU A 233 11.92 15.17 12.21
C GLU A 233 11.17 16.50 12.31
N TRP A 234 10.13 16.69 11.50
CA TRP A 234 9.28 17.88 11.59
C TRP A 234 8.54 17.96 12.92
N ALA A 235 8.11 16.84 13.47
CA ALA A 235 7.31 16.76 14.70
C ALA A 235 8.14 16.97 15.96
N LYS A 236 9.37 16.43 16.04
CA LYS A 236 10.26 16.49 17.23
C LYS A 236 10.29 17.88 17.91
N PRO A 237 10.60 18.99 17.23
CA PRO A 237 10.65 20.32 17.88
C PRO A 237 9.26 20.86 18.26
N ARG A 238 8.17 20.21 17.81
CA ARG A 238 6.78 20.63 18.00
C ARG A 238 6.00 19.73 18.96
N GLU A 239 6.56 18.60 19.34
CA GLU A 239 5.92 17.55 20.15
C GLU A 239 5.28 18.10 21.42
N LYS A 240 6.03 18.84 22.24
CA LYS A 240 5.53 19.43 23.47
C LYS A 240 4.28 20.31 23.26
N ARG A 241 4.27 21.08 22.17
CA ARG A 241 3.13 21.93 21.79
C ARG A 241 1.95 21.12 21.28
N ALA A 242 2.20 20.05 20.51
CA ALA A 242 1.17 19.16 20.00
C ALA A 242 0.49 18.39 21.14
N LEU A 243 1.27 17.77 22.02
CA LEU A 243 0.77 17.05 23.21
C LEU A 243 0.00 17.95 24.18
N GLY A 244 0.40 19.22 24.31
CA GLY A 244 -0.33 20.19 25.14
C GLY A 244 -1.72 20.59 24.59
N ARG A 245 -2.04 20.24 23.37
CA ARG A 245 -3.36 20.47 22.74
C ARG A 245 -4.29 19.23 22.83
N VAL A 246 -3.78 18.08 23.21
CA VAL A 246 -4.62 16.89 23.44
C VAL A 246 -5.42 17.13 24.72
N PRO A 247 -6.77 17.09 24.68
CA PRO A 247 -7.60 17.25 25.88
C PRO A 247 -7.21 16.23 26.95
N ARG A 248 -6.89 16.72 28.15
CA ARG A 248 -6.74 15.84 29.32
C ARG A 248 -8.16 15.51 29.82
N HIS A 249 -8.68 14.38 29.45
CA HIS A 249 -9.86 13.85 30.10
C HIS A 249 -9.42 13.42 31.51
N HIS A 250 -9.86 14.15 32.50
CA HIS A 250 -9.74 13.69 33.89
C HIS A 250 -10.69 12.49 34.03
N ALA A 251 -10.12 11.35 34.43
CA ALA A 251 -10.86 10.14 34.78
C ALA A 251 -11.74 10.39 36.02
#